data_fa85ab479699c13f41fbb25141d2170e
#
_entry.id   fa85ab479699c13f41fbb25141d2170e
#
_cell.length_a   1.000
_cell.length_b   1.000
_cell.length_c   1.000
_cell.angle_alpha   90.00
_cell.angle_beta   90.00
_cell.angle_gamma   90.00
#
_symmetry.space_group_name_H-M   'P 1'
#
loop_
_entity.id
_entity.type
_entity.pdbx_description
1 polymer ?
#
loop_
_entity_poly.entity_id
_entity_poly.type
_entity_poly.pdbx_seq_one_letter_code
_entity_poly.pdbx_strand_id
1 'polypeptide(L)'
;MSEVKKIATRESYGNALIELGKEHENLVVLDADLAAATKTGMFKKVFPERHIDCGIAESNMVGIAAGLATTGMVPFASTFAMFAAGRAFEQIRNSVGYPHLNVKIGATHAGISVGEDGATHQCNEDIALMRTIPGMTIINPSDDVEAKAAVRAAYELDGPVYLRFGRLAVPVINDNDDYKFEIGKGVVLREGKDVTIVATGLCVSSALEAADMLAEDGIEAKVINIHTIKPIDADLLVEAAKETGKVVTVEEHSVIGGLGGAVCEVLSEKYPVPVKRIGVNDVYGESGPAVKLIEKYGLDGKGVYASVKEFVK
;
A
#
# COMPACT_ATOMS: atom_id res chain seq x y z
N MET A 1 -17.30 -1.10 24.95
CA MET A 1 -16.22 -0.75 23.99
C MET A 1 -16.93 -0.20 22.76
N SER A 2 -16.63 1.03 22.33
CA SER A 2 -17.15 1.55 21.05
C SER A 2 -16.68 0.66 19.93
N GLU A 3 -17.57 0.34 19.00
CA GLU A 3 -17.24 -0.46 17.81
C GLU A 3 -16.15 0.29 17.01
N VAL A 4 -15.03 -0.38 16.76
CA VAL A 4 -13.91 0.23 16.02
C VAL A 4 -14.36 0.45 14.57
N LYS A 5 -14.35 1.71 14.13
CA LYS A 5 -14.71 2.08 12.77
C LYS A 5 -13.74 1.41 11.78
N LYS A 6 -14.27 0.72 10.78
CA LYS A 6 -13.51 0.07 9.72
C LYS A 6 -13.91 0.60 8.35
N ILE A 7 -12.92 0.98 7.53
CA ILE A 7 -13.12 1.52 6.18
C ILE A 7 -12.13 0.85 5.23
N ALA A 8 -12.59 0.48 4.04
CA ALA A 8 -11.70 -0.01 2.98
C ALA A 8 -10.93 1.16 2.36
N THR A 9 -9.61 1.05 2.23
CA THR A 9 -8.79 2.16 1.70
C THR A 9 -9.15 2.56 0.27
N ARG A 10 -9.73 1.65 -0.54
CA ARG A 10 -10.31 2.02 -1.85
C ARG A 10 -11.51 2.98 -1.75
N GLU A 11 -12.30 2.93 -0.64
CA GLU A 11 -13.40 3.89 -0.42
C GLU A 11 -12.86 5.26 -0.04
N SER A 12 -11.80 5.27 0.77
CA SER A 12 -11.06 6.48 1.11
C SER A 12 -10.48 7.15 -0.13
N TYR A 13 -9.93 6.35 -1.06
CA TYR A 13 -9.46 6.78 -2.37
C TYR A 13 -10.56 7.48 -3.18
N GLY A 14 -11.72 6.85 -3.34
CA GLY A 14 -12.85 7.44 -4.06
C GLY A 14 -13.34 8.76 -3.45
N ASN A 15 -13.37 8.86 -2.13
CA ASN A 15 -13.72 10.09 -1.41
C ASN A 15 -12.66 11.19 -1.62
N ALA A 16 -11.38 10.87 -1.49
CA ALA A 16 -10.29 11.82 -1.68
C ALA A 16 -10.25 12.39 -3.12
N LEU A 17 -10.55 11.56 -4.14
CA LEU A 17 -10.68 12.04 -5.52
C LEU A 17 -11.78 13.08 -5.67
N ILE A 18 -12.93 12.92 -5.00
CA ILE A 18 -14.02 13.90 -5.04
C ILE A 18 -13.57 15.21 -4.38
N GLU A 19 -12.90 15.15 -3.24
CA GLU A 19 -12.39 16.32 -2.53
C GLU A 19 -11.40 17.11 -3.42
N LEU A 20 -10.39 16.42 -3.96
CA LEU A 20 -9.42 17.01 -4.88
C LEU A 20 -10.08 17.54 -6.17
N GLY A 21 -11.08 16.84 -6.71
CA GLY A 21 -11.80 17.26 -7.90
C GLY A 21 -12.57 18.57 -7.73
N LYS A 22 -13.00 18.92 -6.50
CA LYS A 22 -13.60 20.22 -6.17
C LYS A 22 -12.57 21.35 -6.12
N GLU A 23 -11.35 21.03 -5.71
CA GLU A 23 -10.27 21.99 -5.53
C GLU A 23 -9.48 22.24 -6.83
N HIS A 24 -9.42 21.22 -7.72
CA HIS A 24 -8.51 21.21 -8.87
C HIS A 24 -9.23 20.79 -10.17
N GLU A 25 -9.29 21.68 -11.14
CA GLU A 25 -9.96 21.45 -12.44
C GLU A 25 -9.12 20.53 -13.37
N ASN A 26 -7.81 20.49 -13.21
CA ASN A 26 -6.90 19.67 -14.02
C ASN A 26 -6.80 18.22 -13.55
N LEU A 27 -7.47 17.83 -12.47
CA LEU A 27 -7.57 16.42 -12.06
C LEU A 27 -8.57 15.69 -12.96
N VAL A 28 -8.12 14.58 -13.56
CA VAL A 28 -8.95 13.66 -14.34
C VAL A 28 -8.80 12.24 -13.82
N VAL A 29 -9.86 11.45 -13.88
CA VAL A 29 -9.87 10.07 -13.40
C VAL A 29 -10.16 9.13 -14.57
N LEU A 30 -9.33 8.12 -14.75
CA LEU A 30 -9.51 7.08 -15.74
C LEU A 30 -9.79 5.74 -15.07
N ASP A 31 -10.58 4.91 -15.72
CA ASP A 31 -10.94 3.57 -15.26
C ASP A 31 -10.98 2.58 -16.43
N ALA A 32 -10.78 1.31 -16.13
CA ALA A 32 -10.84 0.21 -17.11
C ALA A 32 -12.07 -0.69 -16.87
N ASP A 33 -13.27 -0.09 -16.93
CA ASP A 33 -14.57 -0.76 -16.70
C ASP A 33 -14.75 -1.37 -15.29
N LEU A 34 -14.05 -0.81 -14.31
CA LEU A 34 -14.08 -1.26 -12.91
C LEU A 34 -14.52 -0.16 -11.92
N ALA A 35 -15.12 0.94 -12.41
CA ALA A 35 -15.41 2.13 -11.63
C ALA A 35 -16.22 1.89 -10.33
N ALA A 36 -17.11 0.90 -10.31
CA ALA A 36 -17.85 0.52 -9.11
C ALA A 36 -16.95 -0.15 -8.06
N ALA A 37 -16.01 -0.98 -8.49
CA ALA A 37 -15.09 -1.72 -7.64
C ALA A 37 -13.94 -0.84 -7.12
N THR A 38 -13.32 -0.05 -8.00
CA THR A 38 -12.23 0.89 -7.69
C THR A 38 -12.70 2.12 -6.90
N LYS A 39 -14.03 2.36 -6.85
CA LYS A 39 -14.69 3.54 -6.27
C LYS A 39 -14.50 4.84 -7.08
N THR A 40 -13.88 4.81 -8.23
CA THR A 40 -13.84 5.95 -9.16
C THR A 40 -15.22 6.36 -9.67
N GLY A 41 -16.19 5.44 -9.67
CA GLY A 41 -17.60 5.73 -9.96
C GLY A 41 -18.22 6.76 -9.01
N MET A 42 -17.65 7.00 -7.83
CA MET A 42 -18.06 8.07 -6.94
C MET A 42 -17.66 9.44 -7.53
N PHE A 43 -16.44 9.55 -8.07
CA PHE A 43 -15.97 10.73 -8.78
C PHE A 43 -16.79 10.98 -10.04
N LYS A 44 -17.08 9.95 -10.85
CA LYS A 44 -17.91 10.01 -12.05
C LYS A 44 -19.28 10.64 -11.82
N LYS A 45 -19.90 10.38 -10.66
CA LYS A 45 -21.21 10.95 -10.31
C LYS A 45 -21.18 12.45 -10.09
N VAL A 46 -20.05 12.99 -9.65
CA VAL A 46 -19.87 14.42 -9.34
C VAL A 46 -19.27 15.18 -10.53
N PHE A 47 -18.33 14.55 -11.24
CA PHE A 47 -17.57 15.13 -12.34
C PHE A 47 -17.57 14.19 -13.57
N PRO A 48 -18.74 13.97 -14.21
CA PRO A 48 -18.84 13.01 -15.32
C PRO A 48 -17.96 13.37 -16.53
N GLU A 49 -17.72 14.66 -16.77
CA GLU A 49 -16.88 15.17 -17.87
C GLU A 49 -15.36 14.99 -17.64
N ARG A 50 -14.96 14.69 -16.41
CA ARG A 50 -13.57 14.44 -16.03
C ARG A 50 -13.29 12.99 -15.65
N HIS A 51 -14.26 12.09 -15.91
CA HIS A 51 -14.10 10.66 -15.75
C HIS A 51 -14.12 9.97 -17.12
N ILE A 52 -13.07 9.21 -17.42
CA ILE A 52 -12.89 8.53 -18.70
C ILE A 52 -12.89 7.01 -18.44
N ASP A 53 -13.89 6.32 -18.95
CA ASP A 53 -13.90 4.86 -18.97
C ASP A 53 -13.25 4.38 -20.27
N CYS A 54 -12.14 3.67 -20.15
CA CYS A 54 -11.36 3.17 -21.28
C CYS A 54 -11.78 1.76 -21.75
N GLY A 55 -12.82 1.19 -21.10
CA GLY A 55 -13.17 -0.22 -21.27
C GLY A 55 -12.13 -1.15 -20.66
N ILE A 56 -12.24 -2.46 -20.89
CA ILE A 56 -11.30 -3.47 -20.37
C ILE A 56 -9.99 -3.42 -21.17
N ALA A 57 -9.23 -2.33 -21.01
CA ALA A 57 -8.04 -2.03 -21.80
C ALA A 57 -7.00 -1.23 -20.99
N GLU A 58 -6.44 -1.82 -19.95
CA GLU A 58 -5.57 -1.16 -18.96
C GLU A 58 -4.31 -0.56 -19.60
N SER A 59 -3.70 -1.24 -20.57
CA SER A 59 -2.56 -0.70 -21.31
C SER A 59 -2.92 0.57 -22.09
N ASN A 60 -4.11 0.61 -22.72
CA ASN A 60 -4.62 1.79 -23.39
C ASN A 60 -4.93 2.91 -22.39
N MET A 61 -5.55 2.59 -21.25
CA MET A 61 -5.83 3.54 -20.18
C MET A 61 -4.55 4.24 -19.72
N VAL A 62 -3.48 3.49 -19.49
CA VAL A 62 -2.17 4.07 -19.08
C VAL A 62 -1.60 4.96 -20.21
N GLY A 63 -1.73 4.55 -21.48
CA GLY A 63 -1.31 5.38 -22.63
C GLY A 63 -2.09 6.69 -22.71
N ILE A 64 -3.41 6.66 -22.51
CA ILE A 64 -4.26 7.86 -22.45
C ILE A 64 -3.85 8.76 -21.28
N ALA A 65 -3.65 8.18 -20.09
CA ALA A 65 -3.19 8.92 -18.91
C ALA A 65 -1.84 9.60 -19.16
N ALA A 66 -0.89 8.89 -19.78
CA ALA A 66 0.40 9.47 -20.16
C ALA A 66 0.24 10.66 -21.12
N GLY A 67 -0.62 10.53 -22.13
CA GLY A 67 -0.93 11.62 -23.07
C GLY A 67 -1.55 12.84 -22.37
N LEU A 68 -2.53 12.62 -21.48
CA LEU A 68 -3.15 13.70 -20.71
C LEU A 68 -2.14 14.42 -19.79
N ALA A 69 -1.23 13.70 -19.16
CA ALA A 69 -0.20 14.30 -18.34
C ALA A 69 0.69 15.27 -19.13
N THR A 70 0.96 15.03 -20.42
CA THR A 70 1.74 15.96 -21.26
C THR A 70 1.01 17.28 -21.56
N THR A 71 -0.28 17.35 -21.31
CA THR A 71 -1.10 18.57 -21.49
C THR A 71 -1.30 19.37 -20.19
N GLY A 72 -0.64 18.98 -19.09
CA GLY A 72 -0.76 19.64 -17.78
C GLY A 72 -1.92 19.11 -16.92
N MET A 73 -2.60 18.04 -17.35
CA MET A 73 -3.57 17.36 -16.51
C MET A 73 -2.86 16.46 -15.51
N VAL A 74 -3.53 16.16 -14.39
CA VAL A 74 -3.08 15.19 -13.38
C VAL A 74 -4.02 13.99 -13.42
N PRO A 75 -3.71 12.96 -14.24
CA PRO A 75 -4.55 11.79 -14.37
C PRO A 75 -4.33 10.79 -13.24
N PHE A 76 -5.43 10.28 -12.67
CA PHE A 76 -5.49 9.13 -11.80
C PHE A 76 -6.04 7.95 -12.60
N ALA A 77 -5.16 7.03 -13.01
CA ALA A 77 -5.51 5.83 -13.77
C ALA A 77 -5.77 4.66 -12.83
N SER A 78 -7.01 4.16 -12.80
CA SER A 78 -7.49 3.25 -11.75
C SER A 78 -7.94 1.91 -12.32
N THR A 79 -7.43 0.84 -11.74
CA THR A 79 -7.85 -0.54 -11.99
C THR A 79 -7.42 -1.43 -10.82
N PHE A 80 -7.61 -2.74 -10.90
CA PHE A 80 -7.07 -3.67 -9.90
C PHE A 80 -5.53 -3.72 -9.99
N ALA A 81 -4.89 -3.93 -8.85
CA ALA A 81 -3.42 -4.00 -8.76
C ALA A 81 -2.82 -5.02 -9.74
N MET A 82 -3.45 -6.20 -9.88
CA MET A 82 -3.01 -7.23 -10.82
C MET A 82 -3.04 -6.74 -12.27
N PHE A 83 -4.03 -5.97 -12.64
CA PHE A 83 -4.17 -5.48 -14.02
C PHE A 83 -3.30 -4.26 -14.30
N ALA A 84 -3.08 -3.40 -13.29
CA ALA A 84 -2.11 -2.32 -13.39
C ALA A 84 -0.67 -2.87 -13.47
N ALA A 85 -0.25 -3.59 -12.43
CA ALA A 85 1.12 -4.05 -12.30
C ALA A 85 1.49 -5.21 -13.25
N GLY A 86 0.55 -6.10 -13.53
CA GLY A 86 0.79 -7.23 -14.43
C GLY A 86 0.56 -6.86 -15.90
N ARG A 87 -0.69 -6.52 -16.25
CA ARG A 87 -1.10 -6.32 -17.65
C ARG A 87 -0.53 -5.06 -18.28
N ALA A 88 -0.49 -3.93 -17.57
CA ALA A 88 -0.03 -2.64 -18.06
C ALA A 88 1.39 -2.26 -17.62
N PHE A 89 2.19 -3.21 -17.10
CA PHE A 89 3.53 -2.93 -16.56
C PHE A 89 4.43 -2.21 -17.57
N GLU A 90 4.47 -2.68 -18.81
CA GLU A 90 5.33 -2.10 -19.85
C GLU A 90 4.93 -0.65 -20.13
N GLN A 91 3.63 -0.34 -20.22
CA GLN A 91 3.16 1.03 -20.47
C GLN A 91 3.42 1.93 -19.26
N ILE A 92 3.25 1.45 -18.03
CA ILE A 92 3.62 2.20 -16.82
C ILE A 92 5.11 2.50 -16.84
N ARG A 93 5.95 1.51 -17.15
CA ARG A 93 7.41 1.67 -17.22
C ARG A 93 7.84 2.66 -18.32
N ASN A 94 7.37 2.46 -19.55
CA ASN A 94 7.90 3.16 -20.72
C ASN A 94 7.15 4.45 -21.03
N SER A 95 5.82 4.48 -20.84
CA SER A 95 5.01 5.66 -21.18
C SER A 95 4.84 6.63 -20.02
N VAL A 96 5.03 6.16 -18.77
CA VAL A 96 4.86 6.99 -17.56
C VAL A 96 6.18 7.17 -16.82
N GLY A 97 6.86 6.07 -16.45
CA GLY A 97 8.08 6.10 -15.65
C GLY A 97 9.28 6.69 -16.39
N TYR A 98 9.55 6.22 -17.60
CA TYR A 98 10.72 6.65 -18.38
C TYR A 98 10.74 8.17 -18.68
N PRO A 99 9.62 8.77 -19.17
CA PRO A 99 9.53 10.22 -19.35
C PRO A 99 9.21 10.98 -18.05
N HIS A 100 9.06 10.29 -16.91
CA HIS A 100 8.75 10.86 -15.59
C HIS A 100 7.47 11.71 -15.59
N LEU A 101 6.41 11.21 -16.20
CA LEU A 101 5.13 11.93 -16.31
C LEU A 101 4.34 11.91 -15.00
N ASN A 102 3.63 13.00 -14.77
CA ASN A 102 2.79 13.21 -13.59
C ASN A 102 1.48 12.38 -13.64
N VAL A 103 1.60 11.06 -13.61
CA VAL A 103 0.49 10.10 -13.62
C VAL A 103 0.41 9.37 -12.28
N LYS A 104 -0.81 9.25 -11.73
CA LYS A 104 -1.09 8.52 -10.49
C LYS A 104 -1.79 7.21 -10.84
N ILE A 105 -1.19 6.09 -10.50
CA ILE A 105 -1.78 4.76 -10.69
C ILE A 105 -2.54 4.41 -9.41
N GLY A 106 -3.86 4.45 -9.46
CA GLY A 106 -4.76 4.07 -8.35
C GLY A 106 -5.06 2.57 -8.39
N ALA A 107 -4.15 1.76 -7.85
CA ALA A 107 -4.23 0.30 -7.87
C ALA A 107 -5.02 -0.22 -6.67
N THR A 108 -6.24 -0.70 -6.91
CA THR A 108 -7.09 -1.27 -5.86
C THR A 108 -7.06 -2.79 -5.87
N HIS A 109 -7.66 -3.43 -4.86
CA HIS A 109 -7.75 -4.89 -4.77
C HIS A 109 -6.36 -5.57 -4.78
N ALA A 110 -5.39 -4.98 -4.08
CA ALA A 110 -4.07 -5.57 -3.94
C ALA A 110 -4.05 -6.69 -2.90
N GLY A 111 -3.14 -7.65 -3.08
CA GLY A 111 -2.91 -8.74 -2.13
C GLY A 111 -3.95 -9.85 -2.13
N ILE A 112 -3.90 -10.72 -1.14
CA ILE A 112 -4.79 -11.90 -1.00
C ILE A 112 -6.17 -11.56 -0.48
N SER A 113 -6.36 -10.40 0.16
CA SER A 113 -7.66 -9.93 0.68
C SER A 113 -8.66 -9.51 -0.40
N VAL A 114 -8.30 -9.63 -1.68
CA VAL A 114 -9.27 -9.65 -2.79
C VAL A 114 -10.34 -10.71 -2.53
N GLY A 115 -9.95 -11.85 -1.96
CA GLY A 115 -10.86 -12.85 -1.46
C GLY A 115 -11.34 -13.84 -2.50
N GLU A 116 -12.64 -13.88 -2.75
CA GLU A 116 -13.32 -14.91 -3.53
C GLU A 116 -12.88 -14.97 -4.99
N ASP A 117 -12.44 -13.85 -5.56
CA ASP A 117 -11.95 -13.77 -6.95
C ASP A 117 -10.69 -14.63 -7.19
N GLY A 118 -9.95 -14.92 -6.12
CA GLY A 118 -8.86 -15.89 -6.11
C GLY A 118 -7.59 -15.44 -6.81
N ALA A 119 -6.68 -16.39 -7.03
CA ALA A 119 -5.30 -16.18 -7.45
C ALA A 119 -5.13 -15.33 -8.72
N THR A 120 -6.09 -15.35 -9.65
CA THR A 120 -6.01 -14.59 -10.91
C THR A 120 -6.20 -13.09 -10.73
N HIS A 121 -6.79 -12.66 -9.60
CA HIS A 121 -7.06 -11.27 -9.26
C HIS A 121 -6.23 -10.78 -8.08
N GLN A 122 -5.76 -11.70 -7.24
CA GLN A 122 -4.87 -11.40 -6.11
C GLN A 122 -3.49 -11.02 -6.63
N CYS A 123 -3.05 -9.80 -6.34
CA CYS A 123 -1.74 -9.31 -6.74
C CYS A 123 -0.80 -9.32 -5.54
N ASN A 124 0.10 -10.27 -5.49
CA ASN A 124 1.09 -10.42 -4.43
C ASN A 124 2.50 -9.96 -4.87
N GLU A 125 2.64 -9.36 -6.06
CA GLU A 125 3.91 -9.00 -6.69
C GLU A 125 3.97 -7.55 -7.16
N ASP A 126 2.91 -6.77 -6.99
CA ASP A 126 2.80 -5.40 -7.51
C ASP A 126 3.85 -4.44 -6.94
N ILE A 127 4.11 -4.50 -5.64
CA ILE A 127 5.16 -3.68 -5.01
C ILE A 127 6.52 -4.04 -5.61
N ALA A 128 6.84 -5.32 -5.74
CA ALA A 128 8.10 -5.78 -6.31
C ALA A 128 8.30 -5.25 -7.74
N LEU A 129 7.28 -5.37 -8.60
CA LEU A 129 7.31 -4.89 -9.98
C LEU A 129 7.47 -3.38 -10.05
N MET A 130 6.68 -2.61 -9.31
CA MET A 130 6.71 -1.15 -9.34
C MET A 130 7.99 -0.58 -8.74
N ARG A 131 8.59 -1.24 -7.74
CA ARG A 131 9.88 -0.82 -7.15
C ARG A 131 11.02 -0.80 -8.17
N THR A 132 10.97 -1.64 -9.21
CA THR A 132 12.02 -1.70 -10.25
C THR A 132 11.98 -0.52 -11.22
N ILE A 133 10.88 0.25 -11.27
CA ILE A 133 10.75 1.40 -12.17
C ILE A 133 11.47 2.61 -11.58
N PRO A 134 12.52 3.17 -12.24
CA PRO A 134 13.20 4.37 -11.75
C PRO A 134 12.25 5.57 -11.55
N GLY A 135 12.41 6.30 -10.45
CA GLY A 135 11.60 7.50 -10.16
C GLY A 135 10.15 7.23 -9.73
N MET A 136 9.66 5.98 -9.77
CA MET A 136 8.33 5.64 -9.27
C MET A 136 8.25 5.78 -7.75
N THR A 137 7.30 6.54 -7.24
CA THR A 137 6.95 6.59 -5.82
C THR A 137 5.89 5.52 -5.53
N ILE A 138 6.03 4.79 -4.39
CA ILE A 138 5.11 3.70 -4.03
C ILE A 138 4.57 3.94 -2.63
N ILE A 139 3.24 4.04 -2.54
CA ILE A 139 2.53 4.32 -1.29
C ILE A 139 1.46 3.23 -1.05
N ASN A 140 1.47 2.64 0.14
CA ASN A 140 0.53 1.62 0.60
C ASN A 140 -0.04 2.02 1.97
N PRO A 141 -1.11 2.83 2.02
CA PRO A 141 -1.64 3.38 3.26
C PRO A 141 -2.32 2.31 4.12
N SER A 142 -2.27 2.49 5.43
CA SER A 142 -2.76 1.55 6.44
C SER A 142 -4.25 1.70 6.77
N ASP A 143 -4.83 2.90 6.61
CA ASP A 143 -6.22 3.19 6.99
C ASP A 143 -6.85 4.32 6.17
N ASP A 144 -8.09 4.74 6.56
CA ASP A 144 -8.86 5.82 5.91
C ASP A 144 -8.13 7.17 5.93
N VAL A 145 -7.60 7.55 7.08
CA VAL A 145 -6.94 8.86 7.27
C VAL A 145 -5.69 8.94 6.41
N GLU A 146 -4.85 7.94 6.51
CA GLU A 146 -3.61 7.84 5.76
C GLU A 146 -3.87 7.71 4.24
N ALA A 147 -4.90 6.96 3.83
CA ALA A 147 -5.25 6.82 2.41
C ALA A 147 -5.66 8.15 1.78
N LYS A 148 -6.49 8.96 2.46
CA LYS A 148 -6.88 10.30 1.98
C LYS A 148 -5.68 11.24 1.90
N ALA A 149 -4.84 11.25 2.92
CA ALA A 149 -3.63 12.05 2.95
C ALA A 149 -2.64 11.64 1.85
N ALA A 150 -2.48 10.33 1.61
CA ALA A 150 -1.64 9.77 0.55
C ALA A 150 -2.11 10.18 -0.85
N VAL A 151 -3.43 10.19 -1.10
CA VAL A 151 -3.99 10.63 -2.39
C VAL A 151 -3.74 12.12 -2.63
N ARG A 152 -3.89 12.95 -1.61
CA ARG A 152 -3.58 14.39 -1.67
C ARG A 152 -2.10 14.63 -1.92
N ALA A 153 -1.23 14.00 -1.14
CA ALA A 153 0.22 14.11 -1.32
C ALA A 153 0.69 13.60 -2.68
N ALA A 154 0.06 12.55 -3.21
CA ALA A 154 0.32 12.07 -4.56
C ALA A 154 -0.08 13.08 -5.62
N TYR A 155 -1.21 13.79 -5.47
CA TYR A 155 -1.60 14.85 -6.40
C TYR A 155 -0.58 15.99 -6.42
N GLU A 156 -0.07 16.39 -5.27
CA GLU A 156 0.90 17.49 -5.11
C GLU A 156 2.30 17.14 -5.61
N LEU A 157 2.68 15.85 -5.59
CA LEU A 157 3.98 15.38 -6.08
C LEU A 157 4.00 15.39 -7.61
N ASP A 158 4.94 16.10 -8.22
CA ASP A 158 5.20 16.00 -9.65
C ASP A 158 5.98 14.71 -9.97
N GLY A 159 5.42 13.87 -10.82
CA GLY A 159 6.00 12.58 -11.21
C GLY A 159 5.09 11.38 -10.97
N PRO A 160 5.56 10.18 -11.31
CA PRO A 160 4.76 8.96 -11.27
C PRO A 160 4.60 8.43 -9.83
N VAL A 161 3.36 8.11 -9.46
CA VAL A 161 3.03 7.52 -8.16
C VAL A 161 2.17 6.27 -8.34
N TYR A 162 2.55 5.19 -7.68
CA TYR A 162 1.74 3.99 -7.52
C TYR A 162 1.10 4.00 -6.13
N LEU A 163 -0.22 4.13 -6.08
CA LEU A 163 -1.04 4.12 -4.87
C LEU A 163 -1.71 2.74 -4.75
N ARG A 164 -1.42 2.03 -3.68
CA ARG A 164 -1.90 0.67 -3.44
C ARG A 164 -3.03 0.66 -2.41
N PHE A 165 -4.20 0.15 -2.79
CA PHE A 165 -5.38 0.12 -1.92
C PHE A 165 -5.95 -1.29 -1.77
N GLY A 166 -6.45 -1.61 -0.55
CA GLY A 166 -7.13 -2.86 -0.25
C GLY A 166 -8.64 -2.82 -0.51
N ARG A 167 -9.21 -4.02 -0.73
CA ARG A 167 -10.66 -4.25 -0.78
C ARG A 167 -11.27 -4.41 0.63
N LEU A 168 -10.53 -5.07 1.54
CA LEU A 168 -10.97 -5.35 2.91
C LEU A 168 -11.04 -4.05 3.73
N ALA A 169 -12.11 -3.89 4.51
CA ALA A 169 -12.21 -2.79 5.46
C ALA A 169 -11.26 -3.01 6.65
N VAL A 170 -10.44 -2.00 6.96
CA VAL A 170 -9.43 -2.03 8.01
C VAL A 170 -9.78 -1.03 9.13
N PRO A 171 -9.33 -1.27 10.38
CA PRO A 171 -9.51 -0.31 11.46
C PRO A 171 -8.89 1.05 11.13
N VAL A 172 -9.55 2.13 11.55
CA VAL A 172 -8.97 3.48 11.51
C VAL A 172 -8.08 3.61 12.74
N ILE A 173 -6.78 3.77 12.52
CA ILE A 173 -5.72 3.80 13.54
C ILE A 173 -5.02 5.15 13.66
N ASN A 174 -5.08 5.97 12.60
CA ASN A 174 -4.42 7.28 12.53
C ASN A 174 -5.38 8.46 12.81
N ASP A 175 -6.55 8.21 13.42
CA ASP A 175 -7.56 9.23 13.74
C ASP A 175 -7.15 10.02 14.98
N ASN A 176 -6.11 10.85 14.82
CA ASN A 176 -5.63 11.78 15.82
C ASN A 176 -5.24 13.11 15.17
N ASP A 177 -5.39 14.21 15.89
CA ASP A 177 -5.17 15.58 15.39
C ASP A 177 -3.71 15.86 15.01
N ASP A 178 -2.78 15.06 15.51
CA ASP A 178 -1.33 15.23 15.30
C ASP A 178 -0.81 14.42 14.09
N TYR A 179 -1.66 13.59 13.46
CA TYR A 179 -1.23 12.77 12.33
C TYR A 179 -0.78 13.63 11.14
N LYS A 180 0.43 13.38 10.67
CA LYS A 180 1.01 14.04 9.49
C LYS A 180 1.51 12.99 8.50
N PHE A 181 1.07 13.13 7.27
CA PHE A 181 1.56 12.30 6.16
C PHE A 181 2.70 13.01 5.44
N GLU A 182 3.83 12.35 5.32
CA GLU A 182 4.99 12.85 4.55
C GLU A 182 5.56 11.71 3.70
N ILE A 183 5.60 11.91 2.38
CA ILE A 183 6.15 10.91 1.45
C ILE A 183 7.60 10.61 1.83
N GLY A 184 7.93 9.32 1.95
CA GLY A 184 9.28 8.88 2.30
C GLY A 184 9.57 8.81 3.80
N LYS A 185 8.60 9.12 4.66
CA LYS A 185 8.74 8.99 6.11
C LYS A 185 7.91 7.83 6.65
N GLY A 186 8.47 7.12 7.61
CA GLY A 186 7.75 6.12 8.40
C GLY A 186 7.17 6.73 9.67
N VAL A 187 6.21 6.04 10.29
CA VAL A 187 5.55 6.48 11.52
C VAL A 187 5.76 5.43 12.62
N VAL A 188 6.34 5.82 13.75
CA VAL A 188 6.42 4.96 14.94
C VAL A 188 5.05 4.99 15.62
N LEU A 189 4.35 3.85 15.61
CA LEU A 189 3.03 3.72 16.23
C LEU A 189 3.10 3.17 17.65
N ARG A 190 4.18 2.48 17.99
CA ARG A 190 4.43 1.93 19.33
C ARG A 190 5.93 1.86 19.58
N GLU A 191 6.36 2.28 20.73
CA GLU A 191 7.73 2.11 21.20
C GLU A 191 7.97 0.72 21.78
N GLY A 192 9.21 0.23 21.68
CA GLY A 192 9.64 -1.07 22.18
C GLY A 192 11.14 -1.26 22.00
N LYS A 193 11.72 -2.22 22.71
CA LYS A 193 13.18 -2.42 22.76
C LYS A 193 13.66 -3.82 22.40
N ASP A 194 12.77 -4.83 22.30
CA ASP A 194 13.17 -6.22 22.14
C ASP A 194 13.17 -6.67 20.65
N VAL A 195 12.28 -6.08 19.85
CA VAL A 195 12.14 -6.34 18.40
C VAL A 195 11.44 -5.18 17.72
N THR A 196 11.79 -4.87 16.47
CA THR A 196 11.04 -3.93 15.63
C THR A 196 10.17 -4.70 14.65
N ILE A 197 8.86 -4.37 14.61
CA ILE A 197 7.92 -4.84 13.60
C ILE A 197 7.66 -3.70 12.62
N VAL A 198 8.07 -3.87 11.37
CA VAL A 198 7.87 -2.92 10.27
C VAL A 198 6.72 -3.43 9.41
N ALA A 199 5.62 -2.70 9.34
CA ALA A 199 4.44 -3.13 8.61
C ALA A 199 3.99 -2.08 7.58
N THR A 200 3.16 -2.49 6.62
CA THR A 200 2.56 -1.62 5.62
C THR A 200 1.12 -2.03 5.29
N GLY A 201 0.30 -1.07 4.89
CA GLY A 201 -1.08 -1.32 4.50
C GLY A 201 -1.90 -1.98 5.61
N LEU A 202 -2.76 -2.92 5.24
CA LEU A 202 -3.63 -3.61 6.21
C LEU A 202 -2.87 -4.34 7.33
N CYS A 203 -1.61 -4.76 7.06
CA CYS A 203 -0.80 -5.49 8.05
C CYS A 203 -0.36 -4.62 9.24
N VAL A 204 -0.52 -3.30 9.18
CA VAL A 204 -0.20 -2.41 10.31
C VAL A 204 -1.10 -2.69 11.50
N SER A 205 -2.41 -2.88 11.29
CA SER A 205 -3.31 -3.25 12.38
C SER A 205 -2.98 -4.62 12.99
N SER A 206 -2.62 -5.60 12.15
CA SER A 206 -2.17 -6.92 12.62
C SER A 206 -0.87 -6.84 13.43
N ALA A 207 0.06 -5.95 13.04
CA ALA A 207 1.31 -5.73 13.77
C ALA A 207 1.05 -5.12 15.17
N LEU A 208 0.11 -4.18 15.27
CA LEU A 208 -0.30 -3.60 16.56
C LEU A 208 -0.96 -4.64 17.47
N GLU A 209 -1.90 -5.44 16.94
CA GLU A 209 -2.53 -6.55 17.67
C GLU A 209 -1.47 -7.56 18.15
N ALA A 210 -0.51 -7.92 17.30
CA ALA A 210 0.59 -8.81 17.67
C ALA A 210 1.48 -8.22 18.77
N ALA A 211 1.78 -6.93 18.71
CA ALA A 211 2.57 -6.24 19.72
C ALA A 211 1.87 -6.22 21.09
N ASP A 212 0.55 -6.10 21.13
CA ASP A 212 -0.22 -6.22 22.38
C ASP A 212 -0.10 -7.63 22.98
N MET A 213 -0.23 -8.68 22.16
CA MET A 213 -0.06 -10.07 22.59
C MET A 213 1.38 -10.38 23.04
N LEU A 214 2.40 -9.81 22.37
CA LEU A 214 3.80 -9.94 22.75
C LEU A 214 4.08 -9.30 24.11
N ALA A 215 3.46 -8.15 24.41
CA ALA A 215 3.60 -7.48 25.69
C ALA A 215 3.07 -8.31 26.87
N GLU A 216 2.01 -9.11 26.66
CA GLU A 216 1.52 -10.06 27.66
C GLU A 216 2.56 -11.13 28.00
N ASP A 217 3.43 -11.45 27.05
CA ASP A 217 4.58 -12.37 27.25
C ASP A 217 5.86 -11.65 27.74
N GLY A 218 5.81 -10.34 27.99
CA GLY A 218 6.96 -9.54 28.41
C GLY A 218 7.91 -9.13 27.30
N ILE A 219 7.50 -9.22 26.03
CA ILE A 219 8.27 -8.79 24.86
C ILE A 219 7.77 -7.44 24.38
N GLU A 220 8.62 -6.42 24.47
CA GLU A 220 8.30 -5.04 24.08
C GLU A 220 8.64 -4.80 22.61
N ALA A 221 7.66 -4.93 21.73
CA ALA A 221 7.82 -4.73 20.30
C ALA A 221 7.61 -3.25 19.91
N LYS A 222 8.58 -2.67 19.20
CA LYS A 222 8.42 -1.41 18.46
C LYS A 222 7.63 -1.69 17.19
N VAL A 223 6.61 -0.87 16.88
CA VAL A 223 5.83 -0.99 15.64
C VAL A 223 6.00 0.25 14.80
N ILE A 224 6.43 0.06 13.55
CA ILE A 224 6.64 1.11 12.55
C ILE A 224 5.72 0.84 11.37
N ASN A 225 4.93 1.86 11.01
CA ASN A 225 4.20 1.88 9.75
C ASN A 225 5.09 2.51 8.66
N ILE A 226 5.38 1.76 7.62
CA ILE A 226 6.03 2.24 6.38
C ILE A 226 4.96 2.35 5.29
N HIS A 227 4.28 3.48 5.23
CA HIS A 227 3.30 3.77 4.20
C HIS A 227 3.93 4.11 2.84
N THR A 228 5.15 4.62 2.82
CA THR A 228 5.91 4.88 1.59
C THR A 228 7.05 3.87 1.46
N ILE A 229 6.90 2.94 0.52
CA ILE A 229 7.88 1.86 0.32
C ILE A 229 9.05 2.33 -0.57
N LYS A 230 8.77 3.30 -1.45
CA LYS A 230 9.78 3.94 -2.30
C LYS A 230 9.42 5.42 -2.51
N PRO A 231 10.30 6.37 -2.10
CA PRO A 231 11.53 6.12 -1.31
C PRO A 231 11.20 5.63 0.10
N ILE A 232 12.01 4.72 0.64
CA ILE A 232 11.81 4.21 2.01
C ILE A 232 12.56 5.07 3.04
N ASP A 233 12.04 5.19 4.26
CA ASP A 233 12.70 5.87 5.37
C ASP A 233 13.85 5.04 5.94
N ALA A 234 14.99 5.11 5.27
CA ALA A 234 16.17 4.34 5.63
C ALA A 234 16.76 4.73 7.00
N ASP A 235 16.65 5.99 7.38
CA ASP A 235 17.21 6.48 8.64
C ASP A 235 16.41 5.96 9.83
N LEU A 236 15.08 6.01 9.76
CA LEU A 236 14.20 5.44 10.78
C LEU A 236 14.43 3.92 10.95
N LEU A 237 14.58 3.19 9.84
CA LEU A 237 14.85 1.74 9.87
C LEU A 237 16.18 1.42 10.53
N VAL A 238 17.22 2.19 10.25
CA VAL A 238 18.55 2.02 10.87
C VAL A 238 18.52 2.35 12.36
N GLU A 239 17.84 3.41 12.77
CA GLU A 239 17.67 3.75 14.20
C GLU A 239 16.94 2.64 14.94
N ALA A 240 15.81 2.18 14.42
CA ALA A 240 15.05 1.10 15.03
C ALA A 240 15.87 -0.22 15.12
N ALA A 241 16.64 -0.53 14.07
CA ALA A 241 17.52 -1.69 14.08
C ALA A 241 18.65 -1.60 15.13
N LYS A 242 19.19 -0.40 15.38
CA LYS A 242 20.17 -0.18 16.45
C LYS A 242 19.57 -0.37 17.84
N GLU A 243 18.33 0.06 18.04
CA GLU A 243 17.65 -0.02 19.33
C GLU A 243 17.26 -1.45 19.70
N THR A 244 16.74 -2.22 18.75
CA THR A 244 16.14 -3.53 19.03
C THR A 244 17.00 -4.73 18.60
N GLY A 245 17.95 -4.54 17.69
CA GLY A 245 18.84 -5.59 17.20
C GLY A 245 18.19 -6.69 16.35
N LYS A 246 16.87 -6.69 16.23
CA LYS A 246 16.07 -7.66 15.44
C LYS A 246 14.90 -6.95 14.75
N VAL A 247 14.68 -7.24 13.48
CA VAL A 247 13.60 -6.63 12.69
C VAL A 247 12.70 -7.71 12.08
N VAL A 248 11.39 -7.48 12.13
CA VAL A 248 10.39 -8.31 11.45
C VAL A 248 9.62 -7.42 10.48
N THR A 249 9.43 -7.83 9.24
CA THR A 249 8.58 -7.12 8.28
C THR A 249 7.26 -7.86 8.08
N VAL A 250 6.16 -7.11 7.93
CA VAL A 250 4.82 -7.69 7.72
C VAL A 250 4.13 -6.99 6.56
N GLU A 251 3.75 -7.77 5.55
CA GLU A 251 3.14 -7.24 4.32
C GLU A 251 2.15 -8.23 3.70
N GLU A 252 1.06 -7.73 3.17
CA GLU A 252 0.13 -8.50 2.33
C GLU A 252 0.63 -8.52 0.88
N HIS A 253 1.77 -9.16 0.70
CA HIS A 253 2.50 -9.26 -0.57
C HIS A 253 3.44 -10.46 -0.49
N SER A 254 3.99 -10.90 -1.62
CA SER A 254 5.09 -11.87 -1.61
C SER A 254 6.24 -11.38 -0.73
N VAL A 255 6.86 -12.29 0.02
CA VAL A 255 8.10 -11.99 0.75
C VAL A 255 9.27 -11.63 -0.19
N ILE A 256 9.09 -11.80 -1.50
CA ILE A 256 10.10 -11.50 -2.52
C ILE A 256 9.85 -10.11 -3.11
N GLY A 257 10.79 -9.19 -2.90
CA GLY A 257 10.81 -7.88 -3.57
C GLY A 257 9.87 -6.81 -3.02
N GLY A 258 8.99 -7.12 -2.04
CA GLY A 258 8.09 -6.15 -1.42
C GLY A 258 8.76 -5.28 -0.34
N LEU A 259 8.01 -4.95 0.73
CA LEU A 259 8.50 -4.22 1.89
C LEU A 259 9.70 -4.91 2.53
N GLY A 260 9.58 -6.23 2.78
CA GLY A 260 10.66 -7.01 3.38
C GLY A 260 11.94 -6.97 2.56
N GLY A 261 11.83 -6.99 1.23
CA GLY A 261 12.97 -6.78 0.32
C GLY A 261 13.61 -5.41 0.52
N ALA A 262 12.80 -4.34 0.53
CA ALA A 262 13.28 -2.96 0.70
C ALA A 262 13.98 -2.74 2.05
N VAL A 263 13.42 -3.29 3.14
CA VAL A 263 14.03 -3.22 4.47
C VAL A 263 15.34 -3.99 4.51
N CYS A 264 15.39 -5.20 3.95
CA CYS A 264 16.63 -5.99 3.86
C CYS A 264 17.73 -5.27 3.07
N GLU A 265 17.41 -4.63 1.95
CA GLU A 265 18.35 -3.85 1.15
C GLU A 265 18.98 -2.72 1.99
N VAL A 266 18.16 -1.94 2.69
CA VAL A 266 18.64 -0.85 3.56
C VAL A 266 19.52 -1.39 4.69
N LEU A 267 19.04 -2.40 5.42
CA LEU A 267 19.74 -2.88 6.61
C LEU A 267 21.00 -3.64 6.27
N SER A 268 21.03 -4.43 5.18
CA SER A 268 22.27 -5.13 4.76
C SER A 268 23.40 -4.16 4.38
N GLU A 269 23.08 -2.99 3.85
CA GLU A 269 24.07 -1.99 3.45
C GLU A 269 24.47 -1.07 4.60
N LYS A 270 23.52 -0.65 5.46
CA LYS A 270 23.75 0.41 6.44
C LYS A 270 23.97 -0.10 7.87
N TYR A 271 23.22 -1.12 8.31
CA TYR A 271 23.29 -1.67 9.66
C TYR A 271 22.74 -3.10 9.72
N PRO A 272 23.55 -4.12 9.41
CA PRO A 272 23.10 -5.51 9.35
C PRO A 272 22.61 -6.04 10.68
N VAL A 273 21.36 -6.53 10.70
CA VAL A 273 20.73 -7.25 11.81
C VAL A 273 19.93 -8.43 11.27
N PRO A 274 19.59 -9.44 12.09
CA PRO A 274 18.64 -10.47 11.69
C PRO A 274 17.30 -9.88 11.29
N VAL A 275 16.78 -10.27 10.10
CA VAL A 275 15.48 -9.85 9.59
C VAL A 275 14.60 -11.06 9.30
N LYS A 276 13.40 -11.10 9.88
CA LYS A 276 12.34 -12.07 9.55
C LYS A 276 11.31 -11.38 8.65
N ARG A 277 11.00 -11.97 7.51
CA ARG A 277 9.94 -11.44 6.60
C ARG A 277 8.67 -12.29 6.78
N ILE A 278 7.54 -11.62 7.02
CA ILE A 278 6.20 -12.21 7.09
C ILE A 278 5.39 -11.66 5.91
N GLY A 279 4.88 -12.55 5.08
CA GLY A 279 4.13 -12.26 3.86
C GLY A 279 3.71 -13.56 3.19
N VAL A 280 3.32 -13.50 1.93
CA VAL A 280 2.99 -14.69 1.12
C VAL A 280 4.28 -15.38 0.70
N ASN A 281 4.46 -16.64 1.13
CA ASN A 281 5.71 -17.40 0.98
C ASN A 281 5.76 -18.15 -0.36
N ASP A 282 6.10 -17.46 -1.44
CA ASP A 282 6.36 -18.02 -2.78
C ASP A 282 5.30 -19.03 -3.25
N VAL A 283 4.03 -18.67 -3.03
CA VAL A 283 2.87 -19.44 -3.45
C VAL A 283 1.83 -18.51 -4.07
N TYR A 284 1.01 -19.05 -4.96
CA TYR A 284 -0.17 -18.34 -5.43
C TYR A 284 -1.21 -18.21 -4.31
N GLY A 285 -2.06 -17.20 -4.42
CA GLY A 285 -3.25 -17.11 -3.60
C GLY A 285 -4.32 -18.15 -3.98
N GLU A 286 -5.47 -18.04 -3.37
CA GLU A 286 -6.60 -18.95 -3.59
C GLU A 286 -7.93 -18.23 -3.33
N SER A 287 -9.04 -18.80 -3.80
CA SER A 287 -10.38 -18.27 -3.53
C SER A 287 -10.82 -18.60 -2.10
N GLY A 288 -11.37 -17.61 -1.42
CA GLY A 288 -11.91 -17.76 -0.08
C GLY A 288 -12.35 -16.43 0.54
N PRO A 289 -13.05 -16.44 1.67
CA PRO A 289 -13.37 -15.21 2.40
C PRO A 289 -12.07 -14.48 2.81
N ALA A 290 -11.99 -13.19 2.52
CA ALA A 290 -10.76 -12.38 2.71
C ALA A 290 -10.14 -12.53 4.11
N VAL A 291 -10.95 -12.45 5.18
CA VAL A 291 -10.47 -12.60 6.57
C VAL A 291 -9.88 -14.01 6.81
N LYS A 292 -10.47 -15.06 6.23
CA LYS A 292 -9.95 -16.42 6.35
C LYS A 292 -8.63 -16.63 5.60
N LEU A 293 -8.46 -15.94 4.49
CA LEU A 293 -7.18 -15.95 3.79
C LEU A 293 -6.09 -15.22 4.60
N ILE A 294 -6.37 -14.07 5.17
CA ILE A 294 -5.45 -13.36 6.06
C ILE A 294 -5.03 -14.26 7.23
N GLU A 295 -5.98 -14.95 7.90
CA GLU A 295 -5.69 -15.93 8.95
C GLU A 295 -4.82 -17.09 8.43
N LYS A 296 -5.20 -17.69 7.30
CA LYS A 296 -4.50 -18.85 6.71
C LYS A 296 -3.05 -18.56 6.34
N TYR A 297 -2.79 -17.36 5.81
CA TYR A 297 -1.45 -16.94 5.44
C TYR A 297 -0.65 -16.34 6.62
N GLY A 298 -1.23 -16.34 7.84
CA GLY A 298 -0.56 -15.86 9.05
C GLY A 298 -0.31 -14.36 9.09
N LEU A 299 -1.16 -13.59 8.39
CA LEU A 299 -1.08 -12.13 8.30
C LEU A 299 -2.02 -11.41 9.27
N ASP A 300 -2.79 -12.15 10.06
CA ASP A 300 -3.56 -11.62 11.19
C ASP A 300 -2.68 -11.41 12.44
N GLY A 301 -3.20 -10.73 13.45
CA GLY A 301 -2.45 -10.44 14.68
C GLY A 301 -1.88 -11.70 15.36
N LYS A 302 -2.61 -12.84 15.34
CA LYS A 302 -2.16 -14.09 15.93
C LYS A 302 -1.02 -14.74 15.14
N GLY A 303 -1.10 -14.73 13.82
CA GLY A 303 -0.06 -15.27 12.94
C GLY A 303 1.24 -14.48 13.06
N VAL A 304 1.12 -13.14 13.06
CA VAL A 304 2.26 -12.24 13.27
C VAL A 304 2.87 -12.45 14.65
N TYR A 305 2.06 -12.48 15.71
CA TYR A 305 2.53 -12.78 17.08
C TYR A 305 3.31 -14.08 17.15
N ALA A 306 2.77 -15.18 16.62
CA ALA A 306 3.42 -16.49 16.67
C ALA A 306 4.78 -16.46 15.97
N SER A 307 4.85 -15.84 14.78
CA SER A 307 6.08 -15.69 13.99
C SER A 307 7.12 -14.83 14.68
N VAL A 308 6.73 -13.70 15.28
CA VAL A 308 7.64 -12.81 16.03
C VAL A 308 8.15 -13.51 17.29
N LYS A 309 7.28 -14.14 18.07
CA LYS A 309 7.65 -14.87 19.30
C LYS A 309 8.65 -16.00 19.05
N GLU A 310 8.52 -16.69 17.92
CA GLU A 310 9.50 -17.69 17.50
C GLU A 310 10.85 -17.06 17.17
N PHE A 311 10.84 -15.91 16.49
CA PHE A 311 12.07 -15.24 16.01
C PHE A 311 12.87 -14.56 17.12
N VAL A 312 12.23 -14.13 18.20
CA VAL A 312 12.92 -13.43 19.31
C VAL A 312 13.52 -14.39 20.34
N LYS A 313 13.09 -15.66 20.37
CA LYS A 313 13.70 -16.72 21.17
C LYS A 313 15.13 -17.00 20.73
#